data_245bcdb3f9a0602d0839ec4d2392f89f
#
_entry.id   245bcdb3f9a0602d0839ec4d2392f89f
#
_cell.length_a   1.000
_cell.length_b   1.000
_cell.length_c   1.000
_cell.angle_alpha   90.00
_cell.angle_beta   90.00
_cell.angle_gamma   90.00
#
_symmetry.space_group_name_H-M   'P 1'
#
loop_
_entity.id
_entity.type
_entity.pdbx_description
1 polymer ?
#
loop_
_entity_poly.entity_id
_entity_poly.type
_entity_poly.pdbx_seq_one_letter_code
_entity_poly.pdbx_strand_id
1 'polypeptide(L)'
;MTLYHGATVRVEHPLCDFGRPDLDFGRGFYLTYLKEQAEEWAARQADSRKEPGVLNVYEFDRESAIKEYRYLLFPAYDRNWLHFIVDSRNGLKPWEDYDIIEGGIANDRVVDTVNLFSLGLMDEEMALARLSEHHPNNQICILNQGVIEKYISFKEVIEL
;
A
#
# COMPACT_ATOMS: atom_id res chain seq x y z
N MET A 1 2.91 15.96 -4.60
CA MET A 1 1.84 15.21 -5.31
C MET A 1 0.69 14.94 -4.35
N THR A 2 -0.54 14.97 -4.84
CA THR A 2 -1.71 14.67 -4.01
C THR A 2 -1.87 13.17 -3.79
N LEU A 3 -2.06 12.76 -2.53
CA LEU A 3 -2.30 11.38 -2.13
C LEU A 3 -3.59 11.27 -1.32
N TYR A 4 -4.19 10.08 -1.34
CA TYR A 4 -5.46 9.79 -0.70
C TYR A 4 -5.34 8.60 0.23
N HIS A 5 -6.08 8.66 1.34
CA HIS A 5 -6.25 7.55 2.29
C HIS A 5 -7.73 7.41 2.64
N GLY A 6 -8.33 6.29 2.25
CA GLY A 6 -9.71 5.96 2.58
C GLY A 6 -9.82 5.41 4.00
N ALA A 7 -10.74 5.95 4.78
CA ALA A 7 -10.96 5.56 6.17
C ALA A 7 -12.42 5.81 6.61
N THR A 8 -12.72 5.61 7.88
CA THR A 8 -13.99 6.02 8.52
C THR A 8 -13.80 7.20 9.46
N VAL A 9 -12.57 7.70 9.58
CA VAL A 9 -12.22 8.83 10.47
C VAL A 9 -11.25 9.78 9.78
N ARG A 10 -11.27 11.03 10.23
CA ARG A 10 -10.27 12.04 9.87
C ARG A 10 -8.91 11.63 10.46
N VAL A 11 -7.87 11.57 9.62
CA VAL A 11 -6.50 11.22 10.00
C VAL A 11 -5.58 12.39 9.67
N GLU A 12 -5.56 13.39 10.54
CA GLU A 12 -4.77 14.61 10.37
C GLU A 12 -3.27 14.36 10.66
N HIS A 13 -2.99 13.49 11.62
CA HIS A 13 -1.63 13.11 12.04
C HIS A 13 -1.45 11.59 11.89
N PRO A 14 -1.09 11.10 10.69
CA PRO A 14 -0.91 9.68 10.45
C PRO A 14 0.24 9.09 11.26
N LEU A 15 0.07 7.83 11.68
CA LEU A 15 1.09 7.05 12.39
C LEU A 15 1.45 5.80 11.59
N CYS A 16 2.74 5.58 11.36
CA CYS A 16 3.24 4.41 10.63
C CYS A 16 3.06 3.10 11.37
N ASP A 17 3.12 3.10 12.70
CA ASP A 17 3.09 1.91 13.55
C ASP A 17 1.69 1.45 13.95
N PHE A 18 0.65 2.13 13.47
CA PHE A 18 -0.74 1.81 13.80
C PHE A 18 -1.31 0.61 13.01
N GLY A 19 -0.73 0.28 11.86
CA GLY A 19 -1.18 -0.79 10.98
C GLY A 19 -0.80 -2.20 11.45
N ARG A 20 -1.32 -3.22 10.73
CA ARG A 20 -0.95 -4.63 10.94
C ARG A 20 0.41 -4.93 10.30
N PRO A 21 1.23 -5.85 10.87
CA PRO A 21 2.56 -6.15 10.36
C PRO A 21 2.58 -7.06 9.12
N ASP A 22 1.50 -7.77 8.84
CA ASP A 22 1.38 -8.80 7.81
C ASP A 22 0.73 -8.29 6.51
N LEU A 23 0.77 -6.99 6.27
CA LEU A 23 0.33 -6.38 5.03
C LEU A 23 1.40 -6.49 3.93
N ASP A 24 1.02 -6.25 2.70
CA ASP A 24 1.86 -6.47 1.50
C ASP A 24 3.22 -5.77 1.57
N PHE A 25 3.27 -4.55 2.07
CA PHE A 25 4.50 -3.78 2.28
C PHE A 25 4.83 -3.58 3.77
N GLY A 26 4.25 -4.42 4.65
CA GLY A 26 4.48 -4.39 6.07
C GLY A 26 3.64 -3.38 6.84
N ARG A 27 4.07 -3.09 8.06
CA ARG A 27 3.40 -2.13 8.95
C ARG A 27 3.78 -0.71 8.57
N GLY A 28 2.84 0.01 7.98
CA GLY A 28 3.06 1.39 7.56
C GLY A 28 1.76 2.15 7.34
N PHE A 29 1.89 3.40 6.92
CA PHE A 29 0.77 4.23 6.51
C PHE A 29 0.62 4.13 4.99
N TYR A 30 -0.53 3.62 4.54
CA TYR A 30 -0.82 3.34 3.14
C TYR A 30 -1.61 4.45 2.49
N LEU A 31 -1.13 4.89 1.34
CA LEU A 31 -1.68 5.97 0.53
C LEU A 31 -1.75 5.54 -0.93
N THR A 32 -2.61 6.18 -1.70
CA THR A 32 -2.66 6.03 -3.16
C THR A 32 -2.84 7.39 -3.84
N TYR A 33 -2.35 7.53 -5.06
CA TYR A 33 -2.68 8.69 -5.89
C TYR A 33 -3.95 8.48 -6.74
N LEU A 34 -4.53 7.28 -6.69
CA LEU A 34 -5.78 6.95 -7.35
C LEU A 34 -6.94 7.20 -6.40
N LYS A 35 -7.67 8.30 -6.63
CA LYS A 35 -8.78 8.72 -5.76
C LYS A 35 -9.84 7.62 -5.63
N GLU A 36 -10.24 7.03 -6.74
CA GLU A 36 -11.25 5.97 -6.79
C GLU A 36 -10.86 4.76 -5.93
N GLN A 37 -9.58 4.39 -5.93
CA GLN A 37 -9.09 3.28 -5.09
C GLN A 37 -9.23 3.59 -3.60
N ALA A 38 -8.95 4.82 -3.20
CA ALA A 38 -9.12 5.24 -1.80
C ALA A 38 -10.60 5.32 -1.41
N GLU A 39 -11.48 5.75 -2.32
CA GLU A 39 -12.94 5.76 -2.13
C GLU A 39 -13.49 4.34 -1.94
N GLU A 40 -13.05 3.38 -2.76
CA GLU A 40 -13.42 1.96 -2.60
C GLU A 40 -12.98 1.39 -1.25
N TRP A 41 -11.81 1.75 -0.79
CA TRP A 41 -11.29 1.34 0.53
C TRP A 41 -12.11 1.95 1.67
N ALA A 42 -12.44 3.23 1.58
CA ALA A 42 -13.30 3.89 2.54
C ALA A 42 -14.68 3.21 2.60
N ALA A 43 -15.28 2.90 1.45
CA ALA A 43 -16.56 2.21 1.37
C ALA A 43 -16.53 0.82 2.03
N ARG A 44 -15.49 0.01 1.77
CA ARG A 44 -15.32 -1.30 2.42
C ARG A 44 -15.19 -1.20 3.94
N GLN A 45 -14.44 -0.21 4.44
CA GLN A 45 -14.31 0.02 5.88
C GLN A 45 -15.63 0.52 6.50
N ALA A 46 -16.33 1.43 5.81
CA ALA A 46 -17.63 1.94 6.22
C ALA A 46 -18.65 0.82 6.39
N ASP A 47 -18.75 -0.09 5.41
CA ASP A 47 -19.61 -1.27 5.47
C ASP A 47 -19.28 -2.19 6.63
N SER A 48 -18.00 -2.46 6.83
CA SER A 48 -17.53 -3.34 7.91
C SER A 48 -17.78 -2.77 9.30
N ARG A 49 -17.60 -1.47 9.47
CA ARG A 49 -17.70 -0.79 10.77
C ARG A 49 -19.06 -0.19 11.05
N LYS A 50 -19.93 -0.10 10.04
CA LYS A 50 -21.21 0.64 10.09
C LYS A 50 -21.04 2.11 10.42
N GLU A 51 -20.01 2.72 9.85
CA GLU A 51 -19.64 4.13 10.01
C GLU A 51 -19.57 4.81 8.64
N PRO A 52 -19.72 6.14 8.54
CA PRO A 52 -19.53 6.85 7.28
C PRO A 52 -18.10 6.71 6.77
N GLY A 53 -17.95 6.56 5.44
CA GLY A 53 -16.64 6.60 4.79
C GLY A 53 -16.14 8.02 4.61
N VAL A 54 -14.83 8.22 4.75
CA VAL A 54 -14.17 9.49 4.49
C VAL A 54 -12.90 9.30 3.66
N LEU A 55 -12.58 10.31 2.89
CA LEU A 55 -11.35 10.38 2.12
C LEU A 55 -10.44 11.44 2.73
N ASN A 56 -9.33 11.03 3.29
CA ASN A 56 -8.28 11.92 3.77
C ASN A 56 -7.34 12.29 2.61
N VAL A 57 -7.08 13.57 2.44
CA VAL A 57 -6.27 14.12 1.34
C VAL A 57 -4.99 14.72 1.90
N TYR A 58 -3.87 14.37 1.26
CA TYR A 58 -2.54 14.83 1.66
C TYR A 58 -1.77 15.38 0.47
N GLU A 59 -0.83 16.27 0.75
CA GLU A 59 0.23 16.65 -0.18
C GLU A 59 1.54 15.98 0.24
N PHE A 60 2.23 15.35 -0.71
CA PHE A 60 3.48 14.64 -0.48
C PHE A 60 4.61 15.19 -1.36
N ASP A 61 5.68 15.65 -0.73
CA ASP A 61 6.93 15.99 -1.42
C ASP A 61 7.76 14.72 -1.65
N ARG A 62 7.32 13.94 -2.67
CA ARG A 62 7.93 12.65 -3.02
C ARG A 62 9.38 12.81 -3.46
N GLU A 63 9.70 13.83 -4.25
CA GLU A 63 11.05 14.00 -4.80
C GLU A 63 12.09 14.21 -3.70
N SER A 64 11.78 15.02 -2.71
CA SER A 64 12.66 15.23 -1.57
C SER A 64 12.76 14.01 -0.67
N ALA A 65 11.63 13.35 -0.41
CA ALA A 65 11.56 12.18 0.46
C ALA A 65 12.41 11.01 -0.06
N ILE A 66 12.30 10.67 -1.36
CA ILE A 66 13.05 9.53 -1.93
C ILE A 66 14.57 9.78 -2.04
N LYS A 67 15.03 11.03 -1.95
CA LYS A 67 16.46 11.37 -1.89
C LYS A 67 17.05 11.21 -0.51
N GLU A 68 16.24 11.35 0.52
CA GLU A 68 16.70 11.33 1.91
C GLU A 68 16.47 9.99 2.59
N TYR A 69 15.43 9.25 2.21
CA TYR A 69 15.01 8.01 2.83
C TYR A 69 15.19 6.79 1.92
N ARG A 70 15.29 5.60 2.51
CA ARG A 70 15.43 4.33 1.78
C ARG A 70 14.14 4.01 1.03
N TYR A 71 14.22 4.03 -0.28
CA TYR A 71 13.08 3.91 -1.18
C TYR A 71 13.15 2.65 -2.04
N LEU A 72 12.03 1.94 -2.15
CA LEU A 72 11.85 0.79 -3.02
C LEU A 72 10.64 1.00 -3.93
N LEU A 73 10.84 0.81 -5.23
CA LEU A 73 9.79 0.84 -6.25
C LEU A 73 9.64 -0.53 -6.91
N PHE A 74 8.41 -1.03 -6.95
CA PHE A 74 8.01 -2.16 -7.78
C PHE A 74 7.25 -1.65 -9.01
N PRO A 75 7.89 -1.56 -10.19
CA PRO A 75 7.25 -0.99 -11.38
C PRO A 75 6.24 -1.95 -12.04
N ALA A 76 6.26 -3.23 -11.67
CA ALA A 76 5.41 -4.27 -12.24
C ALA A 76 5.13 -5.38 -11.22
N TYR A 77 4.13 -6.21 -11.50
CA TYR A 77 3.91 -7.48 -10.81
C TYR A 77 4.91 -8.53 -11.32
N ASP A 78 6.16 -8.35 -11.02
CA ASP A 78 7.27 -9.21 -11.42
C ASP A 78 7.68 -10.18 -10.29
N ARG A 79 8.78 -10.93 -10.55
CA ARG A 79 9.33 -11.87 -9.58
C ARG A 79 9.72 -11.21 -8.26
N ASN A 80 10.34 -10.04 -8.30
CA ASN A 80 10.78 -9.33 -7.10
C ASN A 80 9.57 -8.90 -6.26
N TRP A 81 8.52 -8.38 -6.90
CA TRP A 81 7.27 -8.05 -6.24
C TRP A 81 6.62 -9.28 -5.61
N LEU A 82 6.48 -10.38 -6.37
CA LEU A 82 5.84 -11.61 -5.90
C LEU A 82 6.52 -12.17 -4.65
N HIS A 83 7.84 -12.31 -4.68
CA HIS A 83 8.61 -12.82 -3.54
C HIS A 83 8.53 -11.88 -2.34
N PHE A 84 8.59 -10.57 -2.56
CA PHE A 84 8.46 -9.59 -1.49
C PHE A 84 7.11 -9.68 -0.78
N ILE A 85 6.02 -9.76 -1.54
CA ILE A 85 4.66 -9.88 -0.98
C ILE A 85 4.50 -11.19 -0.19
N VAL A 86 4.95 -12.30 -0.74
CA VAL A 86 4.87 -13.61 -0.08
C VAL A 86 5.69 -13.62 1.21
N ASP A 87 6.90 -13.10 1.18
CA ASP A 87 7.76 -13.00 2.37
C ASP A 87 7.14 -12.10 3.44
N SER A 88 6.57 -10.97 3.06
CA SER A 88 5.87 -10.06 3.98
C SER A 88 4.69 -10.76 4.66
N ARG A 89 3.87 -11.49 3.90
CA ARG A 89 2.71 -12.23 4.42
C ARG A 89 3.11 -13.42 5.30
N ASN A 90 4.27 -14.01 5.05
CA ASN A 90 4.83 -15.10 5.85
C ASN A 90 5.61 -14.62 7.09
N GLY A 91 5.66 -13.32 7.34
CA GLY A 91 6.28 -12.74 8.53
C GLY A 91 7.80 -12.59 8.47
N LEU A 92 8.42 -12.69 7.28
CA LEU A 92 9.87 -12.53 7.11
C LEU A 92 10.33 -11.08 7.13
N LYS A 93 9.39 -10.12 7.04
CA LYS A 93 9.62 -8.67 7.17
C LYS A 93 10.69 -8.09 6.22
N PRO A 94 10.64 -8.34 4.89
CA PRO A 94 11.60 -7.78 3.95
C PRO A 94 11.50 -6.24 3.86
N TRP A 95 10.41 -5.67 4.34
CA TRP A 95 10.12 -4.25 4.37
C TRP A 95 10.92 -3.47 5.44
N GLU A 96 11.56 -4.14 6.41
CA GLU A 96 12.36 -3.47 7.46
C GLU A 96 13.56 -2.69 6.92
N ASP A 97 14.04 -3.03 5.72
CA ASP A 97 15.17 -2.35 5.09
C ASP A 97 14.78 -1.03 4.39
N TYR A 98 13.49 -0.68 4.36
CA TYR A 98 12.97 0.47 3.61
C TYR A 98 12.14 1.41 4.47
N ASP A 99 12.11 2.67 4.06
CA ASP A 99 11.32 3.73 4.70
C ASP A 99 10.09 4.09 3.87
N ILE A 100 10.17 3.91 2.55
CA ILE A 100 9.10 4.15 1.59
C ILE A 100 9.07 3.01 0.58
N ILE A 101 7.92 2.39 0.39
CA ILE A 101 7.72 1.36 -0.65
C ILE A 101 6.55 1.79 -1.54
N GLU A 102 6.78 1.75 -2.86
CA GLU A 102 5.78 2.09 -3.87
C GLU A 102 5.61 0.91 -4.84
N GLY A 103 4.36 0.55 -5.12
CA GLY A 103 4.07 -0.55 -6.04
C GLY A 103 2.61 -0.96 -6.04
N GLY A 104 2.29 -1.97 -6.84
CA GLY A 104 0.95 -2.55 -6.89
C GLY A 104 0.61 -3.32 -5.63
N ILE A 105 -0.66 -3.33 -5.29
CA ILE A 105 -1.21 -4.18 -4.23
C ILE A 105 -1.72 -5.49 -4.82
N ALA A 106 -1.76 -6.53 -4.00
CA ALA A 106 -2.46 -7.77 -4.30
C ALA A 106 -3.98 -7.58 -4.10
N ASN A 107 -4.60 -6.94 -5.09
CA ASN A 107 -6.05 -6.75 -5.11
C ASN A 107 -6.79 -8.02 -5.56
N ASP A 108 -8.12 -7.93 -5.66
CA ASP A 108 -9.01 -9.06 -5.99
C ASP A 108 -8.64 -9.80 -7.30
N ARG A 109 -7.91 -9.15 -8.23
CA ARG A 109 -7.50 -9.75 -9.50
C ARG A 109 -6.24 -10.60 -9.40
N VAL A 110 -5.32 -10.25 -8.48
CA VAL A 110 -4.02 -10.91 -8.35
C VAL A 110 -3.86 -11.68 -7.04
N VAL A 111 -4.73 -11.45 -6.06
CA VAL A 111 -4.64 -12.11 -4.75
C VAL A 111 -4.71 -13.63 -4.83
N ASP A 112 -5.53 -14.17 -5.71
CA ASP A 112 -5.64 -15.63 -5.87
C ASP A 112 -4.34 -16.24 -6.42
N THR A 113 -3.70 -15.58 -7.37
CA THR A 113 -2.42 -16.02 -7.92
C THR A 113 -1.34 -15.99 -6.83
N VAL A 114 -1.26 -14.93 -6.03
CA VAL A 114 -0.32 -14.84 -4.90
C VAL A 114 -0.56 -15.94 -3.88
N ASN A 115 -1.82 -16.20 -3.53
CA ASN A 115 -2.18 -17.24 -2.57
C ASN A 115 -1.83 -18.64 -3.07
N LEU A 116 -2.15 -18.97 -4.33
CA LEU A 116 -1.83 -20.27 -4.93
C LEU A 116 -0.32 -20.49 -4.99
N PHE A 117 0.43 -19.49 -5.38
CA PHE A 117 1.89 -19.56 -5.37
C PHE A 117 2.44 -19.74 -3.94
N SER A 118 1.97 -18.97 -2.98
CA SER A 118 2.40 -19.06 -1.57
C SER A 118 2.13 -20.43 -0.96
N LEU A 119 1.04 -21.09 -1.35
CA LEU A 119 0.66 -22.43 -0.89
C LEU A 119 1.38 -23.57 -1.63
N GLY A 120 2.22 -23.26 -2.62
CA GLY A 120 2.88 -24.26 -3.45
C GLY A 120 1.97 -24.97 -4.45
N LEU A 121 0.76 -24.44 -4.69
CA LEU A 121 -0.23 -25.01 -5.64
C LEU A 121 -0.06 -24.46 -7.06
N MET A 122 0.80 -23.49 -7.26
CA MET A 122 1.16 -22.90 -8.54
C MET A 122 2.66 -22.64 -8.55
N ASP A 123 3.34 -23.01 -9.64
CA ASP A 123 4.75 -22.71 -9.79
C ASP A 123 4.98 -21.22 -10.14
N GLU A 124 6.23 -20.77 -9.98
CA GLU A 124 6.60 -19.38 -10.19
C GLU A 124 6.36 -18.93 -11.64
N GLU A 125 6.69 -19.76 -12.62
CA GLU A 125 6.53 -19.44 -14.05
C GLU A 125 5.05 -19.18 -14.39
N MET A 126 4.15 -20.03 -13.92
CA MET A 126 2.71 -19.86 -14.12
C MET A 126 2.18 -18.63 -13.36
N ALA A 127 2.64 -18.41 -12.14
CA ALA A 127 2.25 -17.23 -11.36
C ALA A 127 2.66 -15.93 -12.05
N LEU A 128 3.90 -15.84 -12.52
CA LEU A 128 4.41 -14.67 -13.24
C LEU A 128 3.67 -14.44 -14.57
N ALA A 129 3.33 -15.50 -15.30
CA ALA A 129 2.55 -15.41 -16.53
C ALA A 129 1.16 -14.80 -16.27
N ARG A 130 0.47 -15.23 -15.22
CA ARG A 130 -0.82 -14.65 -14.82
C ARG A 130 -0.71 -13.20 -14.35
N LEU A 131 0.30 -12.89 -13.55
CA LEU A 131 0.53 -11.53 -13.03
C LEU A 131 0.83 -10.53 -14.14
N SER A 132 1.50 -10.98 -15.22
CA SER A 132 1.85 -10.12 -16.36
C SER A 132 0.64 -9.60 -17.15
N GLU A 133 -0.53 -10.20 -16.97
CA GLU A 133 -1.78 -9.75 -17.59
C GLU A 133 -2.41 -8.52 -16.87
N HIS A 134 -1.88 -8.15 -15.72
CA HIS A 134 -2.41 -7.08 -14.89
C HIS A 134 -1.44 -5.90 -14.77
N HIS A 135 -1.98 -4.69 -14.82
CA HIS A 135 -1.24 -3.47 -14.49
C HIS A 135 -1.32 -3.20 -12.99
N PRO A 136 -0.20 -2.82 -12.32
CA PRO A 136 -0.22 -2.46 -10.91
C PRO A 136 -1.10 -1.24 -10.65
N ASN A 137 -1.96 -1.33 -9.62
CA ASN A 137 -2.54 -0.14 -9.00
C ASN A 137 -1.57 0.31 -7.93
N ASN A 138 -0.88 1.39 -8.17
CA ASN A 138 0.19 1.81 -7.29
C ASN A 138 -0.36 2.38 -6.00
N GLN A 139 0.20 1.88 -4.91
CA GLN A 139 0.08 2.49 -3.60
C GLN A 139 1.47 2.84 -3.08
N ILE A 140 1.49 3.73 -2.10
CA ILE A 140 2.68 4.17 -1.39
C ILE A 140 2.50 3.78 0.08
N CYS A 141 3.43 3.00 0.61
CA CYS A 141 3.50 2.66 2.03
C CYS A 141 4.64 3.45 2.68
N ILE A 142 4.32 4.25 3.67
CA ILE A 142 5.29 4.99 4.47
C ILE A 142 5.56 4.21 5.75
N LEU A 143 6.80 3.75 5.93
CA LEU A 143 7.25 2.90 7.02
C LEU A 143 7.99 3.68 8.11
N ASN A 144 8.46 4.89 7.82
CA ASN A 144 9.21 5.74 8.73
C ASN A 144 8.42 6.99 9.08
N GLN A 145 8.17 7.21 10.37
CA GLN A 145 7.41 8.35 10.86
C GLN A 145 8.03 9.70 10.46
N GLY A 146 9.36 9.77 10.37
CA GLY A 146 10.06 10.98 9.92
C GLY A 146 9.69 11.42 8.51
N VAL A 147 9.32 10.50 7.61
CA VAL A 147 8.83 10.83 6.27
C VAL A 147 7.49 11.54 6.35
N ILE A 148 6.58 11.06 7.21
CA ILE A 148 5.27 11.69 7.41
C ILE A 148 5.45 13.11 7.96
N GLU A 149 6.22 13.26 9.02
CA GLU A 149 6.41 14.54 9.71
C GLU A 149 7.06 15.60 8.83
N LYS A 150 7.97 15.17 7.95
CA LYS A 150 8.76 16.09 7.14
C LYS A 150 8.19 16.38 5.76
N TYR A 151 7.55 15.38 5.13
CA TYR A 151 7.21 15.43 3.70
C TYR A 151 5.74 15.23 3.38
N ILE A 152 4.89 14.91 4.37
CA ILE A 152 3.45 14.76 4.18
C ILE A 152 2.72 15.85 4.95
N SER A 153 1.82 16.56 4.28
CA SER A 153 0.95 17.53 4.90
C SER A 153 -0.52 17.20 4.65
N PHE A 154 -1.32 17.20 5.72
CA PHE A 154 -2.76 17.04 5.63
C PHE A 154 -3.39 18.26 4.93
N LYS A 155 -4.32 18.02 4.01
CA LYS A 155 -5.04 19.07 3.29
C LYS A 155 -6.48 19.19 3.77
N GLU A 156 -7.24 18.12 3.61
CA GLU A 156 -8.66 18.11 3.91
C GLU A 156 -9.18 16.68 4.13
N VAL A 157 -10.38 16.58 4.64
CA VAL A 157 -11.18 15.36 4.65
C VAL A 157 -12.44 15.58 3.81
N ILE A 158 -12.78 14.61 2.98
CA ILE A 158 -13.99 14.61 2.15
C ILE A 158 -14.90 13.50 2.68
N GLU A 159 -16.14 13.85 3.01
CA GLU A 159 -17.18 12.88 3.37
C GLU A 159 -17.70 12.20 2.10
N LEU A 160 -17.92 10.87 2.17
CA LEU A 160 -18.35 10.05 1.03
C LEU A 160 -19.80 9.59 1.19
#